data_cf9cf0343ccb7c880927307849d621c2
#
_entry.id   cf9cf0343ccb7c880927307849d621c2
#
_cell.length_a   1.000
_cell.length_b   1.000
_cell.length_c   1.000
_cell.angle_alpha   90.00
_cell.angle_beta   90.00
_cell.angle_gamma   90.00
#
_symmetry.space_group_name_H-M   'P 1'
#
loop_
_entity.id
_entity.type
_entity.pdbx_description
1 polymer ?
#
loop_
_entity_poly.entity_id
_entity_poly.type
_entity_poly.pdbx_seq_one_letter_code
_entity_poly.pdbx_strand_id
1 'polypeptide(L)'
;MQKVTSPPGSETISELAFRKLRYDILRGGHAPGTKLKLELLQAHYGYSSSPLREALNRLSQEGLVLSDERRGFRVGPVSLQDFADITRMRLMLDLQALRESLTRGDDAWEARLLARFHQLELLEARMPDGPVILDDEWSARHKAFHMAMIEACTSSRQLGWCESLFDQAERYRYLSASFRPAGRRKSEEHRRLLQAALRRDADTACALLDDHIRSTERNVQAALKRLESVGH
;
A
#
# COMPACT_ATOMS: atom_id res chain seq x y z
N MET A 1 -2.73 7.70 -42.47
CA MET A 1 -2.80 8.09 -41.02
C MET A 1 -1.69 7.35 -40.27
N GLN A 2 -0.56 8.03 -40.02
CA GLN A 2 0.54 7.44 -39.27
C GLN A 2 0.18 7.35 -37.77
N LYS A 3 0.25 6.15 -37.21
CA LYS A 3 0.23 5.94 -35.76
C LYS A 3 1.49 6.57 -35.18
N VAL A 4 1.34 7.68 -34.45
CA VAL A 4 2.41 8.24 -33.62
C VAL A 4 2.60 7.26 -32.45
N THR A 5 3.62 6.45 -32.53
CA THR A 5 4.10 5.65 -31.41
C THR A 5 4.87 6.58 -30.49
N SER A 6 4.35 6.81 -29.29
CA SER A 6 5.05 7.56 -28.24
C SER A 6 6.38 6.86 -27.91
N PRO A 7 7.45 7.62 -27.57
CA PRO A 7 8.72 7.02 -27.18
C PRO A 7 8.57 6.21 -25.89
N PRO A 8 9.34 5.10 -25.72
CA PRO A 8 9.32 4.30 -24.49
C PRO A 8 9.91 5.16 -23.36
N GLY A 9 9.06 5.52 -22.37
CA GLY A 9 9.45 6.24 -21.16
C GLY A 9 8.60 7.47 -20.78
N SER A 10 7.67 7.93 -21.62
CA SER A 10 6.77 9.03 -21.23
C SER A 10 5.55 8.46 -20.49
N GLU A 11 5.45 8.81 -19.22
CA GLU A 11 4.28 8.50 -18.41
C GLU A 11 3.02 9.06 -19.06
N THR A 12 1.95 8.27 -19.13
CA THR A 12 0.70 8.71 -19.74
C THR A 12 -0.02 9.73 -18.84
N ILE A 13 -0.87 10.59 -19.45
CA ILE A 13 -1.70 11.54 -18.69
C ILE A 13 -2.60 10.79 -17.69
N SER A 14 -3.10 9.60 -18.05
CA SER A 14 -3.88 8.74 -17.16
C SER A 14 -3.08 8.26 -15.96
N GLU A 15 -1.81 7.92 -16.14
CA GLU A 15 -0.92 7.53 -15.05
C GLU A 15 -0.63 8.71 -14.11
N LEU A 16 -0.36 9.89 -14.66
CA LEU A 16 -0.18 11.10 -13.88
C LEU A 16 -1.44 11.47 -13.08
N ALA A 17 -2.62 11.37 -13.70
CA ALA A 17 -3.90 11.61 -13.04
C ALA A 17 -4.15 10.60 -11.90
N PHE A 18 -3.86 9.31 -12.16
CA PHE A 18 -3.98 8.25 -11.16
C PHE A 18 -3.10 8.51 -9.94
N ARG A 19 -1.80 8.79 -10.15
CA ARG A 19 -0.87 9.04 -9.04
C ARG A 19 -1.26 10.26 -8.20
N LYS A 20 -1.63 11.38 -8.84
CA LYS A 20 -2.03 12.59 -8.12
C LYS A 20 -3.30 12.38 -7.32
N LEU A 21 -4.34 11.78 -7.91
CA LEU A 21 -5.57 11.46 -7.21
C LEU A 21 -5.34 10.49 -6.05
N ARG A 22 -4.55 9.44 -6.29
CA ARG A 22 -4.17 8.46 -5.25
C ARG A 22 -3.47 9.14 -4.08
N TYR A 23 -2.48 9.96 -4.38
CA TYR A 23 -1.74 10.73 -3.38
C TYR A 23 -2.66 11.59 -2.52
N ASP A 24 -3.55 12.37 -3.12
CA ASP A 24 -4.46 13.26 -2.39
C ASP A 24 -5.47 12.48 -1.55
N ILE A 25 -6.02 11.38 -2.07
CA ILE A 25 -6.95 10.53 -1.31
C ILE A 25 -6.26 9.89 -0.11
N LEU A 26 -5.06 9.34 -0.29
CA LEU A 26 -4.30 8.70 0.79
C LEU A 26 -3.94 9.68 1.90
N ARG A 27 -3.66 10.93 1.55
CA ARG A 27 -3.28 11.99 2.50
C ARG A 27 -4.45 12.79 3.06
N GLY A 28 -5.69 12.41 2.73
CA GLY A 28 -6.89 13.07 3.25
C GLY A 28 -7.27 14.38 2.54
N GLY A 29 -6.63 14.73 1.42
CA GLY A 29 -7.03 15.86 0.57
C GLY A 29 -8.46 15.74 0.05
N HIS A 30 -8.95 14.50 -0.03
CA HIS A 30 -10.36 14.19 -0.24
C HIS A 30 -10.85 13.33 0.93
N ALA A 31 -11.74 13.88 1.75
CA ALA A 31 -12.26 13.18 2.93
C ALA A 31 -13.04 11.90 2.57
N PRO A 32 -13.08 10.87 3.44
CA PRO A 32 -13.89 9.68 3.26
C PRO A 32 -15.36 10.02 2.93
N GLY A 33 -15.95 9.31 1.96
CA GLY A 33 -17.32 9.53 1.51
C GLY A 33 -17.54 10.73 0.60
N THR A 34 -16.54 11.60 0.41
CA THR A 34 -16.65 12.78 -0.46
C THR A 34 -16.95 12.38 -1.91
N LYS A 35 -17.93 13.05 -2.53
CA LYS A 35 -18.27 12.86 -3.93
C LYS A 35 -17.19 13.48 -4.83
N LEU A 36 -16.61 12.68 -5.72
CA LEU A 36 -15.60 13.09 -6.67
C LEU A 36 -16.26 13.51 -7.99
N LYS A 37 -16.59 14.79 -8.10
CA LYS A 37 -17.23 15.35 -9.30
C LYS A 37 -16.18 15.63 -10.36
N LEU A 38 -16.35 15.09 -11.57
CA LEU A 38 -15.37 15.22 -12.66
C LEU A 38 -15.08 16.67 -13.01
N GLU A 39 -16.08 17.54 -13.00
CA GLU A 39 -15.89 18.97 -13.30
C GLU A 39 -14.95 19.64 -12.30
N LEU A 40 -15.08 19.32 -11.01
CA LEU A 40 -14.21 19.83 -9.97
C LEU A 40 -12.79 19.27 -10.06
N LEU A 41 -12.68 17.97 -10.38
CA LEU A 41 -11.38 17.32 -10.56
C LEU A 41 -10.66 17.86 -11.81
N GLN A 42 -11.38 18.14 -12.90
CA GLN A 42 -10.83 18.78 -14.10
C GLN A 42 -10.27 20.17 -13.77
N ALA A 43 -11.04 20.97 -13.03
CA ALA A 43 -10.60 22.30 -12.61
C ALA A 43 -9.38 22.26 -11.68
N HIS A 44 -9.32 21.27 -10.77
CA HIS A 44 -8.25 21.13 -9.79
C HIS A 44 -6.96 20.57 -10.39
N TYR A 45 -7.06 19.50 -11.21
CA TYR A 45 -5.88 18.78 -11.72
C TYR A 45 -5.45 19.20 -13.12
N GLY A 46 -6.29 19.91 -13.86
CA GLY A 46 -6.00 20.34 -15.23
C GLY A 46 -6.06 19.23 -16.28
N TYR A 47 -6.65 18.08 -15.94
CA TYR A 47 -6.80 16.95 -16.87
C TYR A 47 -8.22 16.91 -17.45
N SER A 48 -8.36 16.37 -18.67
CA SER A 48 -9.68 16.13 -19.28
C SER A 48 -10.41 14.98 -18.57
N SER A 49 -11.70 14.80 -18.87
CA SER A 49 -12.54 13.79 -18.21
C SER A 49 -12.11 12.34 -18.48
N SER A 50 -11.53 12.04 -19.64
CA SER A 50 -11.14 10.67 -19.99
C SER A 50 -10.03 10.11 -19.07
N PRO A 51 -8.85 10.73 -18.94
CA PRO A 51 -7.80 10.25 -18.02
C PRO A 51 -8.25 10.26 -16.55
N LEU A 52 -9.10 11.20 -16.13
CA LEU A 52 -9.66 11.21 -14.77
C LEU A 52 -10.62 10.05 -14.52
N ARG A 53 -11.46 9.68 -15.48
CA ARG A 53 -12.32 8.49 -15.36
C ARG A 53 -11.51 7.21 -15.27
N GLU A 54 -10.48 7.08 -16.11
CA GLU A 54 -9.58 5.93 -16.08
C GLU A 54 -8.88 5.83 -14.71
N ALA A 55 -8.35 6.93 -14.22
CA ALA A 55 -7.73 7.00 -12.89
C ALA A 55 -8.72 6.61 -11.78
N LEU A 56 -9.96 7.14 -11.80
CA LEU A 56 -10.99 6.82 -10.81
C LEU A 56 -11.42 5.36 -10.87
N ASN A 57 -11.50 4.75 -12.06
CA ASN A 57 -11.80 3.32 -12.22
C ASN A 57 -10.67 2.46 -11.63
N ARG A 58 -9.41 2.81 -11.84
CA ARG A 58 -8.25 2.12 -11.23
C ARG A 58 -8.27 2.26 -9.70
N LEU A 59 -8.53 3.46 -9.18
CA LEU A 59 -8.67 3.69 -7.75
C LEU A 59 -9.86 2.93 -7.14
N SER A 60 -10.89 2.65 -7.93
CA SER A 60 -12.01 1.80 -7.51
C SER A 60 -11.61 0.34 -7.39
N GLN A 61 -10.71 -0.15 -8.23
CA GLN A 61 -10.13 -1.49 -8.11
C GLN A 61 -9.23 -1.63 -6.87
N GLU A 62 -8.58 -0.54 -6.47
CA GLU A 62 -7.81 -0.47 -5.20
C GLU A 62 -8.69 -0.28 -3.95
N GLY A 63 -10.02 -0.12 -4.10
CA GLY A 63 -10.93 0.17 -2.98
C GLY A 63 -10.83 1.58 -2.40
N LEU A 64 -9.98 2.45 -2.97
CA LEU A 64 -9.85 3.84 -2.54
C LEU A 64 -11.03 4.72 -2.97
N VAL A 65 -11.71 4.32 -4.03
CA VAL A 65 -12.88 5.00 -4.59
C VAL A 65 -14.01 4.00 -4.73
N LEU A 66 -15.22 4.41 -4.43
CA LEU A 66 -16.44 3.66 -4.76
C LEU A 66 -16.99 4.20 -6.07
N SER A 67 -17.26 3.30 -7.02
CA SER A 67 -17.91 3.61 -8.28
C SER A 67 -19.37 3.13 -8.22
N ASP A 68 -20.29 4.03 -8.47
CA ASP A 68 -21.73 3.74 -8.60
C ASP A 68 -22.20 4.27 -9.97
N GLU A 69 -22.73 3.41 -10.80
CA GLU A 69 -23.17 3.76 -12.16
C GLU A 69 -24.14 4.96 -12.20
N ARG A 70 -24.97 5.12 -11.16
CA ARG A 70 -25.96 6.19 -11.07
C ARG A 70 -25.50 7.41 -10.26
N ARG A 71 -24.55 7.23 -9.34
CA ARG A 71 -24.11 8.25 -8.37
C ARG A 71 -22.71 8.77 -8.64
N GLY A 72 -22.00 8.18 -9.59
CA GLY A 72 -20.63 8.52 -9.95
C GLY A 72 -19.60 8.00 -8.93
N PHE A 73 -18.55 8.76 -8.71
CA PHE A 73 -17.43 8.36 -7.85
C PHE A 73 -17.48 9.01 -6.49
N ARG A 74 -17.08 8.27 -5.45
CA ARG A 74 -16.90 8.75 -4.08
C ARG A 74 -15.62 8.19 -3.49
N VAL A 75 -14.99 8.93 -2.60
CA VAL A 75 -13.89 8.39 -1.77
C VAL A 75 -14.45 7.26 -0.92
N GLY A 76 -13.76 6.11 -0.90
CA GLY A 76 -14.14 4.95 -0.11
C GLY A 76 -14.23 5.30 1.40
N PRO A 77 -15.09 4.64 2.17
CA PRO A 77 -15.17 4.84 3.61
C PRO A 77 -13.88 4.36 4.30
N VAL A 78 -13.68 4.84 5.52
CA VAL A 78 -12.65 4.33 6.44
C VAL A 78 -13.38 3.81 7.66
N SER A 79 -13.19 2.54 7.98
CA SER A 79 -13.82 1.95 9.17
C SER A 79 -12.90 0.93 9.84
N LEU A 80 -13.08 0.74 11.15
CA LEU A 80 -12.38 -0.30 11.90
C LEU A 80 -12.70 -1.69 11.40
N GLN A 81 -13.97 -1.91 11.02
CA GLN A 81 -14.43 -3.22 10.51
C GLN A 81 -13.78 -3.56 9.18
N ASP A 82 -13.76 -2.61 8.24
CA ASP A 82 -13.14 -2.81 6.93
C ASP A 82 -11.63 -3.12 7.08
N PHE A 83 -10.93 -2.39 7.95
CA PHE A 83 -9.51 -2.67 8.18
C PHE A 83 -9.26 -4.01 8.88
N ALA A 84 -10.13 -4.42 9.79
CA ALA A 84 -10.05 -5.74 10.41
C ALA A 84 -10.26 -6.87 9.37
N ASP A 85 -11.17 -6.67 8.42
CA ASP A 85 -11.39 -7.62 7.33
C ASP A 85 -10.19 -7.69 6.37
N ILE A 86 -9.62 -6.54 5.97
CA ILE A 86 -8.37 -6.48 5.20
C ILE A 86 -7.24 -7.22 5.94
N THR A 87 -7.07 -6.95 7.23
CA THR A 87 -6.04 -7.60 8.07
C THR A 87 -6.22 -9.11 8.10
N ARG A 88 -7.44 -9.59 8.33
CA ARG A 88 -7.76 -11.03 8.36
C ARG A 88 -7.41 -11.69 7.04
N MET A 89 -7.79 -11.10 5.92
CA MET A 89 -7.46 -11.64 4.59
C MET A 89 -5.96 -11.62 4.31
N ARG A 90 -5.26 -10.59 4.71
CA ARG A 90 -3.80 -10.53 4.60
C ARG A 90 -3.12 -11.62 5.41
N LEU A 91 -3.53 -11.85 6.66
CA LEU A 91 -2.98 -12.92 7.48
C LEU A 91 -3.17 -14.30 6.83
N MET A 92 -4.32 -14.55 6.20
CA MET A 92 -4.56 -15.82 5.50
C MET A 92 -3.68 -15.98 4.25
N LEU A 93 -3.57 -14.95 3.43
CA LEU A 93 -2.94 -15.04 2.11
C LEU A 93 -1.44 -14.76 2.16
N ASP A 94 -1.00 -13.72 2.88
CA ASP A 94 0.41 -13.33 2.94
C ASP A 94 1.25 -14.40 3.66
N LEU A 95 0.75 -14.98 4.78
CA LEU A 95 1.49 -16.00 5.53
C LEU A 95 1.64 -17.31 4.73
N GLN A 96 0.59 -17.72 4.00
CA GLN A 96 0.68 -18.90 3.15
C GLN A 96 1.65 -18.66 1.99
N ALA A 97 1.56 -17.48 1.32
CA ALA A 97 2.46 -17.15 0.21
C ALA A 97 3.92 -17.05 0.69
N LEU A 98 4.16 -16.51 1.90
CA LEU A 98 5.48 -16.46 2.50
C LEU A 98 6.04 -17.87 2.75
N ARG A 99 5.27 -18.74 3.37
CA ARG A 99 5.69 -20.12 3.65
C ARG A 99 6.05 -20.89 2.36
N GLU A 100 5.26 -20.74 1.32
CA GLU A 100 5.56 -21.32 0.01
C GLU A 100 6.82 -20.70 -0.60
N SER A 101 6.98 -19.38 -0.54
CA SER A 101 8.16 -18.69 -1.08
C SER A 101 9.46 -19.08 -0.37
N LEU A 102 9.42 -19.29 0.94
CA LEU A 102 10.57 -19.78 1.70
C LEU A 102 11.00 -21.20 1.31
N THR A 103 10.05 -22.02 0.87
CA THR A 103 10.31 -23.40 0.41
C THR A 103 10.82 -23.44 -1.02
N ARG A 104 10.31 -22.56 -1.89
CA ARG A 104 10.53 -22.62 -3.36
C ARG A 104 11.54 -21.61 -3.87
N GLY A 105 11.78 -20.53 -3.14
CA GLY A 105 12.67 -19.46 -3.57
C GLY A 105 14.08 -19.95 -3.83
N ASP A 106 14.64 -19.60 -4.98
CA ASP A 106 16.02 -19.88 -5.40
C ASP A 106 16.97 -18.74 -4.98
N ASP A 107 18.24 -18.86 -5.34
CA ASP A 107 19.28 -17.87 -5.07
C ASP A 107 18.95 -16.52 -5.73
N ALA A 108 18.28 -16.54 -6.88
CA ALA A 108 17.86 -15.31 -7.57
C ALA A 108 16.73 -14.61 -6.82
N TRP A 109 15.78 -15.35 -6.23
CA TRP A 109 14.76 -14.80 -5.33
C TRP A 109 15.43 -14.17 -4.10
N GLU A 110 16.37 -14.84 -3.48
CA GLU A 110 17.09 -14.34 -2.30
C GLU A 110 17.85 -13.04 -2.60
N ALA A 111 18.55 -13.00 -3.73
CA ALA A 111 19.25 -11.79 -4.17
C ALA A 111 18.29 -10.60 -4.38
N ARG A 112 17.09 -10.84 -4.97
CA ARG A 112 16.08 -9.80 -5.13
C ARG A 112 15.53 -9.32 -3.80
N LEU A 113 15.23 -10.23 -2.88
CA LEU A 113 14.76 -9.91 -1.53
C LEU A 113 15.76 -9.04 -0.78
N LEU A 114 17.05 -9.40 -0.80
CA LEU A 114 18.15 -8.61 -0.22
C LEU A 114 18.22 -7.22 -0.83
N ALA A 115 18.15 -7.12 -2.16
CA ALA A 115 18.20 -5.84 -2.85
C ALA A 115 17.02 -4.92 -2.46
N ARG A 116 15.80 -5.45 -2.36
CA ARG A 116 14.61 -4.68 -1.94
C ARG A 116 14.69 -4.22 -0.49
N PHE A 117 15.15 -5.08 0.41
CA PHE A 117 15.39 -4.68 1.79
C PHE A 117 16.43 -3.57 1.89
N HIS A 118 17.58 -3.71 1.21
CA HIS A 118 18.63 -2.71 1.23
C HIS A 118 18.17 -1.35 0.71
N GLN A 119 17.36 -1.32 -0.36
CA GLN A 119 16.76 -0.10 -0.89
C GLN A 119 15.84 0.59 0.14
N LEU A 120 15.04 -0.18 0.89
CA LEU A 120 14.20 0.33 1.96
C LEU A 120 15.03 0.86 3.13
N GLU A 121 16.01 0.09 3.59
CA GLU A 121 16.92 0.43 4.71
C GLU A 121 17.70 1.72 4.43
N LEU A 122 18.24 1.89 3.22
CA LEU A 122 18.92 3.13 2.82
C LEU A 122 18.01 4.36 2.88
N LEU A 123 16.74 4.20 2.53
CA LEU A 123 15.79 5.30 2.63
C LEU A 123 15.47 5.61 4.09
N GLU A 124 15.17 4.59 4.87
CA GLU A 124 14.86 4.75 6.32
C GLU A 124 16.02 5.37 7.10
N ALA A 125 17.28 5.06 6.74
CA ALA A 125 18.46 5.65 7.35
C ALA A 125 18.64 7.16 7.06
N ARG A 126 18.00 7.68 6.02
CA ARG A 126 18.03 9.12 5.65
C ARG A 126 16.83 9.89 6.20
N MET A 127 15.84 9.20 6.74
CA MET A 127 14.65 9.85 7.31
C MET A 127 15.01 10.52 8.63
N PRO A 128 14.52 11.74 8.88
CA PRO A 128 14.76 12.43 10.14
C PRO A 128 14.16 11.67 11.32
N ASP A 129 14.75 11.82 12.50
CA ASP A 129 14.15 11.35 13.75
C ASP A 129 12.84 12.10 13.98
N GLY A 130 11.74 11.37 14.09
CA GLY A 130 10.43 11.98 14.29
C GLY A 130 9.27 11.08 13.87
N PRO A 131 8.05 11.63 13.79
CA PRO A 131 6.91 10.92 13.23
C PRO A 131 7.23 10.48 11.80
N VAL A 132 7.01 9.21 11.49
CA VAL A 132 7.27 8.69 10.15
C VAL A 132 6.31 9.37 9.17
N ILE A 133 6.83 10.27 8.36
CA ILE A 133 6.09 10.80 7.21
C ILE A 133 6.15 9.71 6.14
N LEU A 134 5.02 9.07 5.89
CA LEU A 134 4.92 8.13 4.78
C LEU A 134 4.86 8.96 3.49
N ASP A 135 5.95 8.96 2.73
CA ASP A 135 5.97 9.49 1.37
C ASP A 135 5.79 8.36 0.33
N ASP A 136 5.63 8.73 -0.92
CA ASP A 136 5.40 7.77 -1.99
C ASP A 136 6.62 6.87 -2.23
N GLU A 137 7.84 7.40 -2.02
CA GLU A 137 9.06 6.63 -2.20
C GLU A 137 9.19 5.55 -1.12
N TRP A 138 8.93 5.92 0.15
CA TRP A 138 8.93 4.95 1.24
C TRP A 138 7.86 3.87 1.04
N SER A 139 6.64 4.28 0.67
CA SER A 139 5.54 3.37 0.42
C SER A 139 5.84 2.38 -0.70
N ALA A 140 6.42 2.86 -1.80
CA ALA A 140 6.82 2.00 -2.92
C ALA A 140 7.91 0.99 -2.54
N ARG A 141 8.96 1.43 -1.81
CA ARG A 141 10.04 0.54 -1.36
C ARG A 141 9.58 -0.45 -0.30
N HIS A 142 8.73 -0.02 0.63
CA HIS A 142 8.12 -0.88 1.64
C HIS A 142 7.25 -1.97 0.99
N LYS A 143 6.39 -1.59 0.03
CA LYS A 143 5.61 -2.55 -0.77
C LYS A 143 6.52 -3.52 -1.52
N ALA A 144 7.56 -3.00 -2.20
CA ALA A 144 8.48 -3.82 -2.98
C ALA A 144 9.20 -4.86 -2.11
N PHE A 145 9.58 -4.53 -0.88
CA PHE A 145 10.16 -5.48 0.07
C PHE A 145 9.17 -6.58 0.45
N HIS A 146 7.95 -6.21 0.86
CA HIS A 146 6.93 -7.19 1.24
C HIS A 146 6.52 -8.10 0.09
N MET A 147 6.38 -7.57 -1.12
CA MET A 147 6.05 -8.38 -2.30
C MET A 147 7.20 -9.33 -2.67
N ALA A 148 8.47 -8.89 -2.55
CA ALA A 148 9.63 -9.75 -2.79
C ALA A 148 9.69 -10.94 -1.82
N MET A 149 9.23 -10.79 -0.57
CA MET A 149 9.18 -11.90 0.38
C MET A 149 8.30 -13.05 -0.09
N ILE A 150 7.22 -12.74 -0.82
CA ILE A 150 6.20 -13.72 -1.23
C ILE A 150 6.26 -14.06 -2.73
N GLU A 151 7.15 -13.47 -3.51
CA GLU A 151 7.12 -13.57 -4.98
C GLU A 151 7.42 -14.97 -5.55
N ALA A 152 8.04 -15.87 -4.76
CA ALA A 152 8.25 -17.26 -5.16
C ALA A 152 7.02 -18.17 -4.91
N CYS A 153 5.91 -17.63 -4.44
CA CYS A 153 4.61 -18.29 -4.43
C CYS A 153 4.15 -18.56 -5.86
N THR A 154 3.68 -19.77 -6.14
CA THR A 154 3.32 -20.19 -7.50
C THR A 154 1.97 -19.69 -7.99
N SER A 155 1.10 -19.24 -7.08
CA SER A 155 -0.22 -18.73 -7.41
C SER A 155 -0.19 -17.25 -7.77
N SER A 156 -0.17 -16.92 -9.06
CA SER A 156 -0.28 -15.54 -9.54
C SER A 156 -1.56 -14.84 -9.07
N ARG A 157 -2.66 -15.58 -8.91
CA ARG A 157 -3.91 -15.03 -8.35
C ARG A 157 -3.75 -14.62 -6.88
N GLN A 158 -3.11 -15.47 -6.08
CA GLN A 158 -2.85 -15.17 -4.67
C GLN A 158 -1.94 -13.96 -4.54
N LEU A 159 -0.86 -13.90 -5.32
CA LEU A 159 0.03 -12.73 -5.36
C LEU A 159 -0.72 -11.44 -5.71
N GLY A 160 -1.61 -11.48 -6.71
CA GLY A 160 -2.44 -10.33 -7.06
C GLY A 160 -3.38 -9.90 -5.93
N TRP A 161 -3.94 -10.84 -5.17
CA TRP A 161 -4.76 -10.51 -4.00
C TRP A 161 -3.92 -9.97 -2.84
N CYS A 162 -2.75 -10.54 -2.55
CA CYS A 162 -1.82 -10.00 -1.55
C CYS A 162 -1.44 -8.56 -1.88
N GLU A 163 -1.12 -8.29 -3.14
CA GLU A 163 -0.78 -6.94 -3.61
C GLU A 163 -1.96 -5.97 -3.45
N SER A 164 -3.15 -6.34 -3.90
CA SER A 164 -4.37 -5.53 -3.77
C SER A 164 -4.71 -5.21 -2.31
N LEU A 165 -4.66 -6.21 -1.42
CA LEU A 165 -4.91 -6.02 0.00
C LEU A 165 -3.83 -5.17 0.68
N PHE A 166 -2.57 -5.28 0.22
CA PHE A 166 -1.49 -4.42 0.69
C PHE A 166 -1.77 -2.95 0.34
N ASP A 167 -2.23 -2.68 -0.89
CA ASP A 167 -2.58 -1.34 -1.35
C ASP A 167 -3.79 -0.77 -0.61
N GLN A 168 -4.84 -1.57 -0.38
CA GLN A 168 -5.99 -1.16 0.42
C GLN A 168 -5.60 -0.80 1.86
N ALA A 169 -4.68 -1.57 2.47
CA ALA A 169 -4.15 -1.29 3.80
C ALA A 169 -3.32 0.01 3.87
N GLU A 170 -2.79 0.50 2.74
CA GLU A 170 -1.90 1.66 2.71
C GLU A 170 -2.59 2.93 3.21
N ARG A 171 -3.84 3.15 2.83
CA ARG A 171 -4.64 4.28 3.32
C ARG A 171 -4.71 4.33 4.85
N TYR A 172 -4.93 3.19 5.47
CA TYR A 172 -4.97 3.06 6.92
C TYR A 172 -3.59 3.30 7.56
N ARG A 173 -2.52 2.86 6.89
CA ARG A 173 -1.14 3.16 7.32
C ARG A 173 -0.88 4.66 7.31
N TYR A 174 -1.29 5.39 6.27
CA TYR A 174 -1.19 6.86 6.21
C TYR A 174 -1.95 7.53 7.35
N LEU A 175 -3.21 7.17 7.55
CA LEU A 175 -4.02 7.72 8.64
C LEU A 175 -3.37 7.47 10.01
N SER A 176 -2.82 6.28 10.25
CA SER A 176 -2.19 5.95 11.53
C SER A 176 -0.82 6.59 11.72
N ALA A 177 -0.12 6.96 10.66
CA ALA A 177 1.24 7.49 10.72
C ALA A 177 1.31 8.80 11.53
N SER A 178 0.30 9.67 11.37
CA SER A 178 0.20 10.95 12.09
C SER A 178 0.06 10.81 13.62
N PHE A 179 -0.32 9.61 14.10
CA PHE A 179 -0.54 9.34 15.52
C PHE A 179 0.52 8.43 16.14
N ARG A 180 1.55 8.06 15.38
CA ARG A 180 2.61 7.16 15.88
C ARG A 180 3.59 7.94 16.75
N PRO A 181 4.03 7.35 17.87
CA PRO A 181 5.14 7.91 18.64
C PRO A 181 6.39 8.01 17.78
N ALA A 182 7.14 9.10 17.94
CA ALA A 182 8.50 9.20 17.42
C ALA A 182 9.36 8.08 18.00
N GLY A 183 10.20 7.44 17.16
CA GLY A 183 11.21 6.49 17.65
C GLY A 183 10.92 5.00 17.43
N ARG A 184 9.83 4.60 16.79
CA ARG A 184 9.64 3.19 16.41
C ARG A 184 10.58 2.83 15.26
N ARG A 185 11.57 1.97 15.54
CA ARG A 185 12.52 1.47 14.52
C ARG A 185 11.86 0.39 13.65
N LYS A 186 11.15 0.79 12.60
CA LYS A 186 10.57 -0.13 11.61
C LYS A 186 11.65 -0.98 10.92
N SER A 187 12.81 -0.41 10.66
CA SER A 187 13.93 -1.12 10.04
C SER A 187 14.34 -2.37 10.81
N GLU A 188 14.22 -2.37 12.14
CA GLU A 188 14.55 -3.55 12.94
C GLU A 188 13.54 -4.70 12.76
N GLU A 189 12.25 -4.38 12.68
CA GLU A 189 11.21 -5.39 12.38
C GLU A 189 11.44 -6.03 11.01
N HIS A 190 11.68 -5.21 9.98
CA HIS A 190 11.95 -5.68 8.62
C HIS A 190 13.27 -6.46 8.53
N ARG A 191 14.31 -6.05 9.27
CA ARG A 191 15.58 -6.79 9.32
C ARG A 191 15.41 -8.18 9.93
N ARG A 192 14.63 -8.31 11.01
CA ARG A 192 14.32 -9.62 11.62
C ARG A 192 13.53 -10.52 10.68
N LEU A 193 12.55 -9.96 9.95
CA LEU A 193 11.82 -10.67 8.90
C LEU A 193 12.76 -11.19 7.81
N LEU A 194 13.63 -10.33 7.28
CA LEU A 194 14.64 -10.71 6.29
C LEU A 194 15.53 -11.84 6.80
N GLN A 195 16.08 -11.71 8.01
CA GLN A 195 16.97 -12.72 8.58
C GLN A 195 16.28 -14.08 8.74
N ALA A 196 15.03 -14.12 9.16
CA ALA A 196 14.26 -15.35 9.23
C ALA A 196 14.03 -15.94 7.83
N ALA A 197 13.72 -15.10 6.83
CA ALA A 197 13.53 -15.52 5.44
C ALA A 197 14.82 -16.12 4.83
N LEU A 198 15.97 -15.48 5.04
CA LEU A 198 17.28 -15.97 4.57
C LEU A 198 17.67 -17.30 5.20
N ARG A 199 17.28 -17.55 6.46
CA ARG A 199 17.48 -18.86 7.12
C ARG A 199 16.45 -19.90 6.71
N ARG A 200 15.47 -19.55 5.85
CA ARG A 200 14.35 -20.43 5.47
C ARG A 200 13.54 -20.92 6.68
N ASP A 201 13.59 -20.17 7.78
CA ASP A 201 12.84 -20.46 8.99
C ASP A 201 11.39 -19.98 8.83
N ALA A 202 10.57 -20.84 8.24
CA ALA A 202 9.20 -20.50 7.87
C ALA A 202 8.32 -20.19 9.10
N ASP A 203 8.53 -20.86 10.22
CA ASP A 203 7.70 -20.65 11.41
C ASP A 203 8.04 -19.29 12.05
N THR A 204 9.33 -18.98 12.23
CA THR A 204 9.76 -17.66 12.73
C THR A 204 9.36 -16.54 11.76
N ALA A 205 9.57 -16.71 10.45
CA ALA A 205 9.22 -15.68 9.48
C ALA A 205 7.72 -15.40 9.45
N CYS A 206 6.87 -16.43 9.48
CA CYS A 206 5.42 -16.27 9.53
C CYS A 206 4.95 -15.62 10.84
N ALA A 207 5.53 -16.00 11.99
CA ALA A 207 5.19 -15.39 13.27
C ALA A 207 5.58 -13.90 13.31
N LEU A 208 6.73 -13.53 12.76
CA LEU A 208 7.17 -12.13 12.65
C LEU A 208 6.29 -11.32 11.70
N LEU A 209 5.87 -11.90 10.57
CA LEU A 209 4.97 -11.23 9.64
C LEU A 209 3.57 -11.06 10.23
N ASP A 210 3.04 -12.07 10.92
CA ASP A 210 1.76 -11.98 11.65
C ASP A 210 1.79 -10.81 12.66
N ASP A 211 2.82 -10.77 13.52
CA ASP A 211 2.93 -9.69 14.52
C ASP A 211 3.10 -8.32 13.87
N HIS A 212 3.85 -8.22 12.78
CA HIS A 212 4.01 -6.99 11.99
C HIS A 212 2.67 -6.48 11.43
N ILE A 213 1.86 -7.36 10.84
CA ILE A 213 0.53 -7.03 10.31
C ILE A 213 -0.42 -6.61 11.44
N ARG A 214 -0.50 -7.38 12.53
CA ARG A 214 -1.35 -7.07 13.71
C ARG A 214 -0.89 -5.81 14.45
N SER A 215 0.41 -5.55 14.50
CA SER A 215 0.92 -4.31 15.05
C SER A 215 0.46 -3.09 14.27
N THR A 216 0.37 -3.20 12.94
CA THR A 216 -0.23 -2.17 12.10
C THR A 216 -1.72 -2.00 12.41
N GLU A 217 -2.46 -3.10 12.59
CA GLU A 217 -3.87 -3.07 12.97
C GLU A 217 -4.09 -2.34 14.29
N ARG A 218 -3.34 -2.68 15.34
CA ARG A 218 -3.40 -1.99 16.65
C ARG A 218 -3.18 -0.48 16.52
N ASN A 219 -2.20 -0.07 15.71
CA ASN A 219 -1.90 1.36 15.49
C ASN A 219 -3.04 2.08 14.76
N VAL A 220 -3.62 1.45 13.74
CA VAL A 220 -4.75 2.00 12.99
C VAL A 220 -5.98 2.13 13.89
N GLN A 221 -6.29 1.10 14.68
CA GLN A 221 -7.41 1.12 15.64
C GLN A 221 -7.27 2.27 16.64
N ALA A 222 -6.06 2.47 17.19
CA ALA A 222 -5.78 3.58 18.11
C ALA A 222 -5.95 4.95 17.43
N ALA A 223 -5.50 5.08 16.17
CA ALA A 223 -5.64 6.32 15.40
C ALA A 223 -7.10 6.65 15.09
N LEU A 224 -7.88 5.68 14.61
CA LEU A 224 -9.29 5.90 14.27
C LEU A 224 -10.13 6.27 15.49
N LYS A 225 -9.92 5.60 16.64
CA LYS A 225 -10.58 5.96 17.91
C LYS A 225 -10.29 7.41 18.34
N ARG A 226 -9.04 7.90 18.12
CA ARG A 226 -8.71 9.30 18.43
C ARG A 226 -9.41 10.27 17.49
N LEU A 227 -9.51 9.95 16.20
CA LEU A 227 -10.23 10.79 15.23
C LEU A 227 -11.73 10.89 15.58
N GLU A 228 -12.36 9.79 16.00
CA GLU A 228 -13.75 9.79 16.45
C GLU A 228 -13.95 10.67 17.71
N SER A 229 -12.98 10.66 18.65
CA SER A 229 -13.07 11.45 19.89
C SER A 229 -12.84 12.96 19.70
N VAL A 230 -12.19 13.37 18.61
CA VAL A 230 -11.93 14.80 18.29
C VAL A 230 -13.04 15.41 17.43
N GLY A 231 -13.85 14.57 16.77
CA GLY A 231 -14.97 14.99 15.91
C GLY A 231 -16.28 15.25 16.66
N HIS A 232 -16.29 15.14 17.98
CA HIS A 232 -17.37 15.50 18.88
C HIS A 232 -16.98 16.71 19.70
#